data_36d624750287dfa2210496093fc0bdf6
#
_entry.id   36d624750287dfa2210496093fc0bdf6
#
_cell.length_a   1.000
_cell.length_b   1.000
_cell.length_c   1.000
_cell.angle_alpha   90.00
_cell.angle_beta   90.00
_cell.angle_gamma   90.00
#
_symmetry.space_group_name_H-M   'P 1'
#
loop_
_entity.id
_entity.type
_entity.pdbx_description
1 polymer ?
#
loop_
_entity_poly.entity_id
_entity_poly.type
_entity_poly.pdbx_seq_one_letter_code
_entity_poly.pdbx_strand_id
1 'polypeptide(L)'
;YSIACAKHFTEAGYRVTGLSPINEPEWSWRGYEDGTAKQEGCYYSKTQCRDLYKVFLKQMAQEDALKDCQLEGWESGHIGTDTCMAYLQTMFGKSGVNGLKNNALRKGMPTLALHSYWASPEERQTFADAIATTYGSNYKLALTEYCQMTEDQNSGVYDLIQKNGMDSGLGMEYGLALAGIIHQDLTVLNAVEWDWWTACAFGGYTDGLVYLDKDSHQIETSKRLWVLGNFSKFTDEGSVRISISLPKELSDVQSVAFKNPNGTVTAVFINNTDKARSTTLALDGYTRHTTYVTDKDNDLAKTDSGTAADAFALPARSVTTLVLEK
;
A
#
# COMPACT_ATOMS: atom_id res chain seq x y z
N TYR A 1 -23.46 6.66 11.88
CA TYR A 1 -23.48 5.46 11.06
C TYR A 1 -22.16 4.68 11.20
N SER A 2 -21.02 5.22 10.75
CA SER A 2 -19.71 4.51 10.72
C SER A 2 -19.31 3.91 12.07
N ILE A 3 -19.47 4.66 13.17
CA ILE A 3 -19.24 4.16 14.55
C ILE A 3 -20.16 2.97 14.87
N ALA A 4 -21.43 3.03 14.49
CA ALA A 4 -22.37 1.93 14.71
C ALA A 4 -21.99 0.67 13.91
N CYS A 5 -21.48 0.83 12.68
CA CYS A 5 -20.96 -0.27 11.89
C CYS A 5 -19.72 -0.90 12.54
N ALA A 6 -18.74 -0.08 12.92
CA ALA A 6 -17.51 -0.56 13.58
C ALA A 6 -17.85 -1.32 14.88
N LYS A 7 -18.75 -0.77 15.70
CA LYS A 7 -19.25 -1.41 16.91
C LYS A 7 -19.92 -2.76 16.61
N HIS A 8 -20.81 -2.81 15.60
CA HIS A 8 -21.48 -4.05 15.20
C HIS A 8 -20.49 -5.15 14.83
N PHE A 9 -19.48 -4.83 14.01
CA PHE A 9 -18.44 -5.82 13.65
C PHE A 9 -17.63 -6.26 14.85
N THR A 10 -17.27 -5.35 15.75
CA THR A 10 -16.55 -5.70 16.99
C THR A 10 -17.39 -6.61 17.88
N GLU A 11 -18.68 -6.30 18.09
CA GLU A 11 -19.62 -7.13 18.86
C GLU A 11 -19.89 -8.50 18.20
N ALA A 12 -19.79 -8.57 16.86
CA ALA A 12 -19.86 -9.83 16.11
C ALA A 12 -18.55 -10.67 16.20
N GLY A 13 -17.53 -10.20 16.92
CA GLY A 13 -16.27 -10.93 17.16
C GLY A 13 -15.16 -10.63 16.17
N TYR A 14 -15.33 -9.66 15.28
CA TYR A 14 -14.25 -9.19 14.40
C TYR A 14 -13.34 -8.21 15.15
N ARG A 15 -12.04 -8.28 14.86
CA ARG A 15 -11.08 -7.33 15.38
C ARG A 15 -11.06 -6.07 14.50
N VAL A 16 -11.75 -5.03 14.93
CA VAL A 16 -11.75 -3.72 14.26
C VAL A 16 -10.68 -2.85 14.92
N THR A 17 -9.59 -2.59 14.21
CA THR A 17 -8.42 -1.84 14.71
C THR A 17 -8.35 -0.43 14.22
N GLY A 18 -8.95 -0.12 13.06
CA GLY A 18 -8.98 1.19 12.44
C GLY A 18 -10.37 1.57 11.94
N LEU A 19 -10.68 2.85 11.95
CA LEU A 19 -11.89 3.42 11.36
C LEU A 19 -11.53 4.70 10.62
N SER A 20 -11.71 4.68 9.30
CA SER A 20 -11.60 5.85 8.44
C SER A 20 -13.02 6.28 7.99
N PRO A 21 -13.49 7.48 8.39
CA PRO A 21 -14.88 7.86 8.20
C PRO A 21 -15.21 8.50 6.85
N ILE A 22 -14.23 8.93 6.09
CA ILE A 22 -14.40 9.63 4.80
C ILE A 22 -13.32 9.18 3.83
N ASN A 23 -13.57 9.33 2.54
CA ASN A 23 -12.64 9.03 1.46
C ASN A 23 -12.42 10.26 0.58
N GLU A 24 -11.16 10.56 0.25
CA GLU A 24 -10.71 11.61 -0.69
C GLU A 24 -11.49 12.93 -0.57
N PRO A 25 -11.53 13.54 0.62
CA PRO A 25 -12.41 14.67 0.90
C PRO A 25 -12.08 15.93 0.10
N GLU A 26 -10.89 16.00 -0.50
CA GLU A 26 -10.45 17.13 -1.33
C GLU A 26 -11.07 17.16 -2.73
N TRP A 27 -11.60 16.02 -3.20
CA TRP A 27 -12.19 15.94 -4.53
C TRP A 27 -13.65 16.43 -4.56
N SER A 28 -14.05 16.96 -5.72
CA SER A 28 -15.44 17.35 -5.94
C SER A 28 -16.27 16.15 -6.39
N TRP A 29 -16.87 15.48 -5.44
CA TRP A 29 -17.77 14.34 -5.65
C TRP A 29 -19.19 14.74 -6.09
N ARG A 30 -19.34 15.91 -6.71
CA ARG A 30 -20.64 16.37 -7.23
C ARG A 30 -21.04 15.51 -8.43
N GLY A 31 -22.34 15.23 -8.51
CA GLY A 31 -22.94 14.60 -9.69
C GLY A 31 -22.74 15.42 -10.97
N TYR A 32 -23.05 14.82 -12.08
CA TYR A 32 -23.11 15.48 -13.37
C TYR A 32 -24.34 16.41 -13.45
N GLU A 33 -24.36 17.34 -14.41
CA GLU A 33 -25.49 18.28 -14.59
C GLU A 33 -26.81 17.57 -14.93
N ASP A 34 -26.75 16.39 -15.54
CA ASP A 34 -27.89 15.54 -15.84
C ASP A 34 -28.49 14.80 -14.63
N GLY A 35 -27.90 15.01 -13.44
CA GLY A 35 -28.33 14.39 -12.18
C GLY A 35 -27.79 13.00 -11.92
N THR A 36 -26.92 12.46 -12.80
CA THR A 36 -26.22 11.19 -12.53
C THR A 36 -25.08 11.39 -11.53
N ALA A 37 -24.82 10.38 -10.70
CA ALA A 37 -23.68 10.39 -9.80
C ALA A 37 -22.40 10.09 -10.57
N LYS A 38 -21.27 10.70 -10.15
CA LYS A 38 -19.93 10.34 -10.67
C LYS A 38 -19.46 9.07 -10.03
N GLN A 39 -19.31 9.11 -8.73
CA GLN A 39 -18.99 7.97 -7.87
C GLN A 39 -19.36 8.35 -6.44
N GLU A 40 -19.35 7.40 -5.56
CA GLU A 40 -19.55 7.60 -4.13
C GLU A 40 -18.39 8.39 -3.53
N GLY A 41 -18.72 9.39 -2.75
CA GLY A 41 -17.78 10.26 -2.07
C GLY A 41 -18.42 11.53 -1.57
N CYS A 42 -17.71 12.24 -0.72
CA CYS A 42 -18.22 13.42 -0.05
C CYS A 42 -17.11 14.45 0.09
N TYR A 43 -17.28 15.59 -0.56
CA TYR A 43 -16.37 16.72 -0.38
C TYR A 43 -16.47 17.27 1.04
N TYR A 44 -15.33 17.39 1.71
CA TYR A 44 -15.17 18.15 2.95
C TYR A 44 -13.99 19.11 2.80
N SER A 45 -14.23 20.39 3.03
CA SER A 45 -13.10 21.30 3.17
C SER A 45 -12.19 20.87 4.33
N LYS A 46 -10.93 21.23 4.28
CA LYS A 46 -9.94 20.88 5.32
C LYS A 46 -10.40 21.22 6.75
N THR A 47 -11.18 22.31 6.92
CA THR A 47 -11.74 22.69 8.23
C THR A 47 -12.89 21.78 8.65
N GLN A 48 -13.79 21.47 7.72
CA GLN A 48 -14.90 20.51 7.96
C GLN A 48 -14.35 19.11 8.26
N CYS A 49 -13.35 18.66 7.51
CA CYS A 49 -12.65 17.41 7.74
C CYS A 49 -12.09 17.36 9.19
N ARG A 50 -11.29 18.34 9.60
CA ARG A 50 -10.77 18.43 10.96
C ARG A 50 -11.88 18.39 12.03
N ASP A 51 -12.94 19.12 11.83
CA ASP A 51 -14.00 19.23 12.84
C ASP A 51 -14.84 17.94 12.90
N LEU A 52 -15.05 17.26 11.77
CA LEU A 52 -15.65 15.93 11.68
C LEU A 52 -14.82 14.91 12.48
N TYR A 53 -13.52 14.84 12.26
CA TYR A 53 -12.63 13.92 12.97
C TYR A 53 -12.61 14.16 14.49
N LYS A 54 -12.74 15.41 14.96
CA LYS A 54 -12.91 15.71 16.40
C LYS A 54 -14.22 15.13 16.95
N VAL A 55 -15.30 15.16 16.16
CA VAL A 55 -16.59 14.55 16.56
C VAL A 55 -16.43 13.03 16.67
N PHE A 56 -15.77 12.39 15.70
CA PHE A 56 -15.50 10.95 15.73
C PHE A 56 -14.69 10.54 16.96
N LEU A 57 -13.58 11.23 17.25
CA LEU A 57 -12.79 10.96 18.46
C LEU A 57 -13.61 11.03 19.73
N LYS A 58 -14.45 12.06 19.85
CA LYS A 58 -15.30 12.24 21.04
C LYS A 58 -16.35 11.12 21.17
N GLN A 59 -16.94 10.69 20.06
CA GLN A 59 -17.97 9.66 20.07
C GLN A 59 -17.37 8.26 20.28
N MET A 60 -16.27 7.94 19.59
CA MET A 60 -15.57 6.65 19.77
C MET A 60 -15.12 6.44 21.21
N ALA A 61 -14.67 7.51 21.87
CA ALA A 61 -14.25 7.46 23.28
C ALA A 61 -15.40 7.12 24.27
N GLN A 62 -16.65 7.13 23.81
CA GLN A 62 -17.83 6.75 24.61
C GLN A 62 -18.28 5.31 24.36
N GLU A 63 -17.63 4.61 23.43
CA GLU A 63 -18.01 3.24 23.01
C GLU A 63 -16.94 2.24 23.49
N ASP A 64 -17.22 1.53 24.58
CA ASP A 64 -16.31 0.53 25.15
C ASP A 64 -15.89 -0.56 24.13
N ALA A 65 -16.78 -0.90 23.21
CA ALA A 65 -16.50 -1.85 22.13
C ALA A 65 -15.39 -1.37 21.19
N LEU A 66 -15.14 -0.06 21.09
CA LEU A 66 -14.17 0.54 20.20
C LEU A 66 -12.90 1.05 20.92
N LYS A 67 -12.65 0.65 22.17
CA LYS A 67 -11.49 1.08 22.95
C LYS A 67 -10.15 0.77 22.29
N ASP A 68 -10.07 -0.28 21.49
CA ASP A 68 -8.88 -0.73 20.76
C ASP A 68 -8.89 -0.32 19.28
N CYS A 69 -9.96 0.38 18.83
CA CYS A 69 -10.08 0.92 17.48
C CYS A 69 -9.52 2.34 17.44
N GLN A 70 -8.64 2.61 16.48
CA GLN A 70 -8.05 3.93 16.25
C GLN A 70 -8.79 4.65 15.12
N LEU A 71 -8.86 5.97 15.22
CA LEU A 71 -9.32 6.77 14.10
C LEU A 71 -8.15 6.94 13.12
N GLU A 72 -8.40 6.71 11.85
CA GLU A 72 -7.43 6.80 10.75
C GLU A 72 -7.92 7.79 9.71
N GLY A 73 -7.08 8.22 8.84
CA GLY A 73 -7.47 9.09 7.74
C GLY A 73 -6.44 10.19 7.50
N TRP A 74 -6.81 11.11 6.70
CA TRP A 74 -8.12 11.45 6.09
C TRP A 74 -8.34 10.90 4.66
N GLU A 75 -7.61 9.90 4.21
CA GLU A 75 -7.75 9.26 2.90
C GLU A 75 -7.57 10.26 1.73
N SER A 76 -6.52 11.08 1.77
CA SER A 76 -6.21 11.96 0.65
C SER A 76 -5.80 11.15 -0.57
N GLY A 77 -6.37 11.44 -1.73
CA GLY A 77 -6.14 10.67 -2.95
C GLY A 77 -4.74 10.83 -3.54
N HIS A 78 -4.07 11.97 -3.29
CA HIS A 78 -2.75 12.26 -3.85
C HIS A 78 -1.82 12.90 -2.81
N ILE A 79 -0.93 12.09 -2.24
CA ILE A 79 0.18 12.61 -1.42
C ILE A 79 1.11 13.51 -2.27
N GLY A 80 1.82 14.42 -1.63
CA GLY A 80 2.77 15.29 -2.34
C GLY A 80 2.16 16.56 -2.90
N THR A 81 0.84 16.71 -2.92
CA THR A 81 0.18 17.95 -3.36
C THR A 81 0.13 19.01 -2.25
N ASP A 82 0.12 20.28 -2.65
CA ASP A 82 -0.13 21.40 -1.72
C ASP A 82 -1.48 21.24 -1.00
N THR A 83 -2.46 20.63 -1.65
CA THR A 83 -3.77 20.34 -1.08
C THR A 83 -3.66 19.33 0.07
N CYS A 84 -3.02 18.19 -0.14
CA CYS A 84 -2.77 17.19 0.91
C CYS A 84 -2.03 17.82 2.10
N MET A 85 -0.97 18.58 1.84
CA MET A 85 -0.21 19.30 2.88
C MET A 85 -1.06 20.34 3.63
N ALA A 86 -2.00 21.00 2.96
CA ALA A 86 -2.90 21.95 3.60
C ALA A 86 -3.92 21.26 4.53
N TYR A 87 -4.40 20.05 4.18
CA TYR A 87 -5.21 19.21 5.09
C TYR A 87 -4.38 18.79 6.29
N LEU A 88 -3.18 18.25 6.09
CA LEU A 88 -2.27 17.83 7.16
C LEU A 88 -2.03 18.98 8.17
N GLN A 89 -1.69 20.16 7.68
CA GLN A 89 -1.47 21.35 8.51
C GLN A 89 -2.73 21.81 9.24
N THR A 90 -3.91 21.69 8.62
CA THR A 90 -5.19 22.07 9.25
C THR A 90 -5.61 21.06 10.31
N MET A 91 -5.38 19.78 10.08
CA MET A 91 -5.67 18.70 11.02
C MET A 91 -4.79 18.78 12.28
N PHE A 92 -3.49 18.98 12.11
CA PHE A 92 -2.51 18.80 13.18
C PHE A 92 -1.72 20.06 13.57
N GLY A 93 -1.92 21.17 12.86
CA GLY A 93 -1.23 22.45 13.14
C GLY A 93 0.03 22.65 12.30
N LYS A 94 0.47 23.91 12.26
CA LYS A 94 1.62 24.34 11.41
C LYS A 94 2.97 24.22 12.10
N SER A 95 3.02 24.06 13.39
CA SER A 95 4.26 24.20 14.14
C SER A 95 4.74 22.87 14.67
N GLY A 96 5.95 22.58 14.30
CA GLY A 96 6.81 21.49 14.67
C GLY A 96 6.46 20.59 15.88
N VAL A 97 7.30 19.66 16.13
CA VAL A 97 7.16 18.54 17.09
C VAL A 97 6.49 18.88 18.44
N ASN A 98 6.64 20.10 18.94
CA ASN A 98 6.04 20.50 20.23
C ASN A 98 4.55 20.86 20.15
N GLY A 99 4.07 21.42 19.04
CA GLY A 99 2.65 21.73 18.82
C GLY A 99 1.81 20.46 18.63
N LEU A 100 2.38 19.45 18.00
CA LEU A 100 1.71 18.16 17.75
C LEU A 100 1.52 17.32 19.01
N LYS A 101 2.45 17.35 19.96
CA LYS A 101 2.38 16.55 21.20
C LYS A 101 1.09 16.79 22.01
N ASN A 102 0.50 17.98 21.86
CA ASN A 102 -0.70 18.39 22.59
C ASN A 102 -1.98 18.36 21.71
N ASN A 103 -1.87 18.06 20.42
CA ASN A 103 -3.03 18.01 19.55
C ASN A 103 -3.82 16.71 19.80
N ALA A 104 -5.09 16.84 20.19
CA ALA A 104 -5.97 15.70 20.47
C ALA A 104 -6.16 14.78 19.23
N LEU A 105 -6.27 15.36 18.03
CA LEU A 105 -6.37 14.60 16.80
C LEU A 105 -5.10 13.76 16.57
N ARG A 106 -3.91 14.37 16.76
CA ARG A 106 -2.65 13.63 16.60
C ARG A 106 -2.55 12.42 17.53
N LYS A 107 -3.04 12.56 18.75
CA LYS A 107 -3.04 11.46 19.73
C LYS A 107 -4.04 10.38 19.38
N GLY A 108 -5.21 10.76 18.89
CA GLY A 108 -6.29 9.84 18.51
C GLY A 108 -6.17 9.24 17.13
N MET A 109 -5.25 9.76 16.31
CA MET A 109 -4.96 9.31 14.94
C MET A 109 -3.45 9.04 14.81
N PRO A 110 -2.94 7.93 15.35
CA PRO A 110 -1.51 7.62 15.28
C PRO A 110 -1.06 7.24 13.86
N THR A 111 -1.99 6.84 13.00
CA THR A 111 -1.75 6.46 11.60
C THR A 111 -2.40 7.48 10.67
N LEU A 112 -1.64 7.92 9.67
CA LEU A 112 -2.15 8.69 8.53
C LEU A 112 -2.49 7.70 7.42
N ALA A 113 -3.76 7.57 7.08
CA ALA A 113 -4.27 6.78 5.98
C ALA A 113 -4.44 7.69 4.76
N LEU A 114 -3.72 7.41 3.69
CA LEU A 114 -3.60 8.23 2.48
C LEU A 114 -3.44 7.33 1.25
N HIS A 115 -3.65 7.92 0.06
CA HIS A 115 -3.44 7.23 -1.21
C HIS A 115 -2.25 7.83 -1.96
N SER A 116 -1.51 7.01 -2.70
CA SER A 116 -0.33 7.44 -3.46
C SER A 116 -0.57 7.55 -4.97
N TYR A 117 -1.84 7.74 -5.38
CA TYR A 117 -2.18 7.96 -6.78
C TYR A 117 -1.42 9.15 -7.37
N TRP A 118 -1.00 9.04 -8.60
CA TRP A 118 -0.24 10.04 -9.39
C TRP A 118 1.08 10.52 -8.78
N ALA A 119 1.43 10.07 -7.58
CA ALA A 119 2.65 10.55 -6.94
C ALA A 119 3.90 10.05 -7.66
N SER A 120 4.76 10.97 -8.06
CA SER A 120 6.09 10.66 -8.58
C SER A 120 7.04 10.19 -7.45
N PRO A 121 8.19 9.58 -7.79
CA PRO A 121 9.21 9.26 -6.79
C PRO A 121 9.69 10.48 -6.00
N GLU A 122 9.80 11.63 -6.66
CA GLU A 122 10.23 12.91 -6.08
C GLU A 122 9.16 13.46 -5.11
N GLU A 123 7.89 13.34 -5.45
CA GLU A 123 6.78 13.75 -4.58
C GLU A 123 6.70 12.86 -3.33
N ARG A 124 6.90 11.54 -3.47
CA ARG A 124 7.01 10.63 -2.33
C ARG A 124 8.12 11.03 -1.39
N GLN A 125 9.33 11.32 -1.92
CA GLN A 125 10.45 11.76 -1.11
C GLN A 125 10.16 13.10 -0.43
N THR A 126 9.63 14.06 -1.17
CA THR A 126 9.26 15.38 -0.64
C THR A 126 8.24 15.26 0.49
N PHE A 127 7.22 14.41 0.34
CA PHE A 127 6.24 14.15 1.37
C PHE A 127 6.85 13.49 2.60
N ALA A 128 7.69 12.46 2.42
CA ALA A 128 8.41 11.79 3.52
C ALA A 128 9.26 12.77 4.32
N ASP A 129 10.01 13.64 3.64
CA ASP A 129 10.88 14.65 4.26
C ASP A 129 10.06 15.71 5.02
N ALA A 130 8.93 16.14 4.43
CA ALA A 130 8.02 17.09 5.07
C ALA A 130 7.39 16.52 6.36
N ILE A 131 6.95 15.27 6.33
CA ILE A 131 6.42 14.57 7.51
C ILE A 131 7.52 14.43 8.57
N ALA A 132 8.69 13.94 8.22
CA ALA A 132 9.80 13.75 9.14
C ALA A 132 10.25 15.06 9.80
N THR A 133 10.34 16.12 9.00
CA THR A 133 10.79 17.46 9.48
C THR A 133 9.73 18.14 10.34
N THR A 134 8.45 18.08 9.92
CA THR A 134 7.37 18.86 10.54
C THR A 134 6.70 18.11 11.67
N TYR A 135 6.52 16.81 11.53
CA TYR A 135 5.70 15.99 12.40
C TYR A 135 6.48 14.92 13.16
N GLY A 136 7.76 14.73 12.81
CA GLY A 136 8.67 13.77 13.45
C GLY A 136 8.55 12.36 12.89
N SER A 137 9.53 11.52 13.21
CA SER A 137 9.69 10.16 12.66
C SER A 137 8.71 9.10 13.20
N ASN A 138 7.87 9.46 14.16
CA ASN A 138 6.95 8.51 14.82
C ASN A 138 5.56 8.44 14.18
N TYR A 139 5.36 9.07 13.02
CA TYR A 139 4.16 8.89 12.25
C TYR A 139 4.17 7.54 11.55
N LYS A 140 3.03 6.86 11.58
CA LYS A 140 2.76 5.70 10.73
C LYS A 140 1.99 6.19 9.51
N LEU A 141 2.40 5.73 8.34
CA LEU A 141 1.69 5.96 7.09
C LEU A 141 1.07 4.64 6.62
N ALA A 142 -0.22 4.65 6.38
CA ALA A 142 -0.93 3.57 5.70
C ALA A 142 -1.30 4.06 4.30
N LEU A 143 -0.96 3.31 3.28
CA LEU A 143 -1.40 3.51 1.91
C LEU A 143 -2.61 2.61 1.69
N THR A 144 -3.78 3.15 2.05
CA THR A 144 -5.03 2.42 2.23
C THR A 144 -5.81 2.21 0.94
N GLU A 145 -5.36 2.78 -0.15
CA GLU A 145 -5.94 2.54 -1.47
C GLU A 145 -4.95 2.81 -2.58
N TYR A 146 -4.85 1.90 -3.54
CA TYR A 146 -4.16 2.10 -4.81
C TYR A 146 -4.70 1.14 -5.87
N CYS A 147 -4.95 1.64 -7.08
CA CYS A 147 -5.07 0.83 -8.29
C CYS A 147 -4.28 1.47 -9.44
N GLN A 148 -4.12 0.74 -10.53
CA GLN A 148 -3.41 1.25 -11.70
C GLN A 148 -4.37 2.02 -12.59
N MET A 149 -4.52 3.33 -12.31
CA MET A 149 -5.40 4.19 -13.10
C MET A 149 -4.84 4.49 -14.48
N THR A 150 -5.74 4.60 -15.46
CA THR A 150 -5.40 4.86 -16.86
C THR A 150 -4.80 6.26 -17.09
N GLU A 151 -5.11 7.20 -16.21
CA GLU A 151 -4.64 8.59 -16.26
C GLU A 151 -3.39 8.84 -15.41
N ASP A 152 -2.95 7.84 -14.62
CA ASP A 152 -1.78 7.97 -13.76
C ASP A 152 -0.48 7.71 -14.53
N GLN A 153 0.18 8.79 -14.93
CA GLN A 153 1.48 8.73 -15.63
C GLN A 153 2.60 8.12 -14.79
N ASN A 154 2.45 8.07 -13.48
CA ASN A 154 3.42 7.51 -12.54
C ASN A 154 3.10 6.06 -12.13
N SER A 155 2.01 5.49 -12.63
CA SER A 155 1.59 4.10 -12.34
C SER A 155 2.51 3.02 -12.90
N GLY A 156 3.38 3.39 -13.86
CA GLY A 156 4.22 2.45 -14.62
C GLY A 156 3.49 1.67 -15.70
N VAL A 157 2.17 1.87 -15.86
CA VAL A 157 1.35 1.22 -16.90
C VAL A 157 0.73 2.20 -17.89
N TYR A 158 0.91 3.50 -17.69
CA TYR A 158 0.34 4.53 -18.55
C TYR A 158 0.65 4.30 -20.03
N ASP A 159 1.92 4.14 -20.37
CA ASP A 159 2.35 3.91 -21.76
C ASP A 159 1.81 2.59 -22.35
N LEU A 160 1.68 1.55 -21.50
CA LEU A 160 1.10 0.28 -21.91
C LEU A 160 -0.37 0.43 -22.30
N ILE A 161 -1.13 1.16 -21.49
CA ILE A 161 -2.55 1.43 -21.73
C ILE A 161 -2.73 2.32 -22.97
N GLN A 162 -1.90 3.37 -23.14
CA GLN A 162 -1.94 4.23 -24.32
C GLN A 162 -1.65 3.44 -25.61
N LYS A 163 -0.76 2.46 -25.54
CA LYS A 163 -0.37 1.62 -26.69
C LYS A 163 -1.39 0.52 -27.02
N ASN A 164 -1.91 -0.15 -26.00
CA ASN A 164 -2.70 -1.37 -26.16
C ASN A 164 -4.21 -1.14 -26.04
N GLY A 165 -4.63 0.06 -25.60
CA GLY A 165 -6.00 0.33 -25.18
C GLY A 165 -6.26 -0.12 -23.74
N MET A 166 -7.40 0.28 -23.21
CA MET A 166 -7.83 -0.07 -21.87
C MET A 166 -8.37 -1.50 -21.86
N ASP A 167 -7.73 -2.37 -21.10
CA ASP A 167 -8.14 -3.74 -20.83
C ASP A 167 -8.00 -4.03 -19.32
N SER A 168 -8.19 -5.29 -18.92
CA SER A 168 -8.02 -5.70 -17.52
C SER A 168 -6.56 -5.78 -17.06
N GLY A 169 -5.61 -5.66 -17.99
CA GLY A 169 -4.17 -5.63 -17.67
C GLY A 169 -3.67 -6.86 -16.92
N LEU A 170 -3.89 -8.06 -17.43
CA LEU A 170 -3.61 -9.30 -16.71
C LEU A 170 -2.12 -9.66 -16.64
N GLY A 171 -1.29 -9.11 -17.54
CA GLY A 171 0.09 -9.51 -17.80
C GLY A 171 1.10 -9.13 -16.70
N MET A 172 2.31 -9.68 -16.86
CA MET A 172 3.39 -9.47 -15.89
C MET A 172 3.91 -8.02 -15.87
N GLU A 173 3.76 -7.28 -16.95
CA GLU A 173 4.12 -5.87 -17.05
C GLU A 173 3.36 -5.05 -16.00
N TYR A 174 2.08 -5.31 -15.84
CA TYR A 174 1.23 -4.68 -14.82
C TYR A 174 1.63 -5.11 -13.40
N GLY A 175 2.00 -6.38 -13.22
CA GLY A 175 2.52 -6.88 -11.95
C GLY A 175 3.85 -6.23 -11.57
N LEU A 176 4.78 -6.06 -12.50
CA LEU A 176 6.07 -5.41 -12.25
C LEU A 176 5.92 -3.92 -11.94
N ALA A 177 5.02 -3.23 -12.64
CA ALA A 177 4.70 -1.85 -12.34
C ALA A 177 4.15 -1.71 -10.91
N LEU A 178 3.22 -2.58 -10.52
CA LEU A 178 2.69 -2.64 -9.15
C LEU A 178 3.81 -2.89 -8.13
N ALA A 179 4.70 -3.86 -8.39
CA ALA A 179 5.82 -4.14 -7.49
C ALA A 179 6.70 -2.91 -7.24
N GLY A 180 6.94 -2.10 -8.30
CA GLY A 180 7.68 -0.85 -8.21
C GLY A 180 7.01 0.19 -7.33
N ILE A 181 5.69 0.34 -7.40
CA ILE A 181 4.90 1.24 -6.54
C ILE A 181 4.96 0.78 -5.09
N ILE A 182 4.65 -0.49 -4.81
CA ILE A 182 4.73 -1.05 -3.45
C ILE A 182 6.13 -0.85 -2.87
N HIS A 183 7.17 -1.12 -3.65
CA HIS A 183 8.55 -0.93 -3.21
C HIS A 183 8.84 0.52 -2.82
N GLN A 184 8.42 1.50 -3.62
CA GLN A 184 8.60 2.92 -3.31
C GLN A 184 7.84 3.33 -2.04
N ASP A 185 6.59 2.92 -1.91
CA ASP A 185 5.77 3.25 -0.75
C ASP A 185 6.33 2.62 0.54
N LEU A 186 6.85 1.39 0.47
CA LEU A 186 7.50 0.75 1.60
C LEU A 186 8.88 1.34 1.94
N THR A 187 9.68 1.73 0.94
CA THR A 187 11.09 2.12 1.18
C THR A 187 11.28 3.61 1.34
N VAL A 188 10.54 4.44 0.62
CA VAL A 188 10.61 5.91 0.67
C VAL A 188 9.68 6.45 1.74
N LEU A 189 8.39 6.09 1.68
CA LEU A 189 7.38 6.56 2.64
C LEU A 189 7.43 5.81 3.97
N ASN A 190 8.09 4.66 4.02
CA ASN A 190 8.11 3.75 5.17
C ASN A 190 6.70 3.33 5.60
N ALA A 191 5.84 3.05 4.62
CA ALA A 191 4.46 2.63 4.86
C ALA A 191 4.40 1.39 5.75
N VAL A 192 3.45 1.37 6.68
CA VAL A 192 3.20 0.25 7.61
C VAL A 192 2.04 -0.62 7.17
N GLU A 193 1.27 -0.16 6.19
CA GLU A 193 0.12 -0.82 5.57
C GLU A 193 0.05 -0.40 4.11
N TRP A 194 -0.39 -1.32 3.24
CA TRP A 194 -0.54 -1.05 1.81
C TRP A 194 -1.70 -1.88 1.25
N ASP A 195 -2.74 -1.22 0.75
CA ASP A 195 -3.97 -1.85 0.31
C ASP A 195 -4.23 -1.61 -1.18
N TRP A 196 -4.79 -2.62 -1.82
CA TRP A 196 -5.18 -2.60 -3.22
C TRP A 196 -6.68 -2.36 -3.41
N TRP A 197 -7.04 -1.51 -4.34
CA TRP A 197 -8.40 -1.32 -4.84
C TRP A 197 -8.54 -1.93 -6.25
N THR A 198 -9.29 -3.01 -6.49
CA THR A 198 -10.15 -3.80 -5.61
C THR A 198 -9.83 -5.30 -5.76
N ALA A 199 -10.26 -6.14 -4.82
CA ALA A 199 -9.98 -7.59 -4.90
C ALA A 199 -10.63 -8.23 -6.14
N CYS A 200 -11.91 -7.90 -6.43
CA CYS A 200 -12.67 -8.48 -7.54
C CYS A 200 -13.26 -7.36 -8.41
N ALA A 201 -13.11 -7.49 -9.72
CA ALA A 201 -13.66 -6.58 -10.72
C ALA A 201 -14.33 -7.34 -11.88
N PHE A 202 -15.01 -6.62 -12.78
CA PHE A 202 -15.71 -7.20 -13.91
C PHE A 202 -15.00 -7.01 -15.26
N GLY A 203 -13.77 -6.54 -15.26
CA GLY A 203 -13.00 -6.26 -16.47
C GLY A 203 -13.21 -4.85 -17.03
N GLY A 204 -12.42 -4.54 -18.07
CA GLY A 204 -12.46 -3.22 -18.72
C GLY A 204 -11.70 -2.11 -17.99
N TYR A 205 -11.08 -2.41 -16.84
CA TYR A 205 -10.21 -1.50 -16.09
C TYR A 205 -9.11 -2.27 -15.35
N THR A 206 -8.04 -1.60 -14.95
CA THR A 206 -6.84 -2.21 -14.35
C THR A 206 -6.87 -2.21 -12.83
N ASP A 207 -8.04 -2.33 -12.22
CA ASP A 207 -8.29 -2.24 -10.78
C ASP A 207 -8.47 -3.60 -10.08
N GLY A 208 -8.78 -4.69 -10.81
CA GLY A 208 -9.02 -6.00 -10.23
C GLY A 208 -7.74 -6.81 -9.96
N LEU A 209 -7.67 -7.50 -8.83
CA LEU A 209 -6.75 -8.65 -8.65
C LEU A 209 -7.32 -9.89 -9.33
N VAL A 210 -8.62 -10.07 -9.22
CA VAL A 210 -9.41 -11.15 -9.83
C VAL A 210 -10.52 -10.55 -10.67
N TYR A 211 -10.72 -11.08 -11.87
CA TYR A 211 -11.78 -10.64 -12.77
C TYR A 211 -12.86 -11.71 -12.93
N LEU A 212 -14.10 -11.27 -12.93
CA LEU A 212 -15.29 -12.08 -13.11
C LEU A 212 -15.93 -11.73 -14.44
N ASP A 213 -16.09 -12.70 -15.32
CA ASP A 213 -16.91 -12.55 -16.51
C ASP A 213 -18.37 -12.93 -16.18
N LYS A 214 -19.27 -11.94 -16.30
CA LYS A 214 -20.68 -12.10 -15.92
C LYS A 214 -21.44 -13.05 -16.83
N ASP A 215 -21.03 -13.19 -18.09
CA ASP A 215 -21.73 -13.97 -19.09
C ASP A 215 -21.26 -15.42 -19.10
N SER A 216 -19.94 -15.64 -19.09
CA SER A 216 -19.35 -16.98 -19.08
C SER A 216 -19.18 -17.58 -17.68
N HIS A 217 -19.30 -16.77 -16.63
CA HIS A 217 -18.98 -17.13 -15.24
C HIS A 217 -17.53 -17.60 -15.02
N GLN A 218 -16.63 -17.18 -15.91
CA GLN A 218 -15.22 -17.48 -15.79
C GLN A 218 -14.55 -16.53 -14.80
N ILE A 219 -13.48 -17.02 -14.17
CA ILE A 219 -12.64 -16.25 -13.26
C ILE A 219 -11.24 -16.22 -13.83
N GLU A 220 -10.68 -15.02 -13.95
CA GLU A 220 -9.29 -14.81 -14.34
C GLU A 220 -8.53 -14.08 -13.21
N THR A 221 -7.29 -14.49 -12.97
CA THR A 221 -6.40 -13.81 -12.03
C THR A 221 -5.41 -12.94 -12.79
N SER A 222 -5.16 -11.76 -12.30
CA SER A 222 -4.10 -10.90 -12.83
C SER A 222 -2.75 -11.22 -12.18
N LYS A 223 -1.64 -10.92 -12.85
CA LYS A 223 -0.29 -11.03 -12.24
C LYS A 223 -0.14 -10.08 -11.04
N ARG A 224 -0.96 -9.04 -10.93
CA ARG A 224 -1.03 -8.18 -9.73
C ARG A 224 -1.37 -8.96 -8.46
N LEU A 225 -2.32 -9.91 -8.52
CA LEU A 225 -2.67 -10.78 -7.38
C LEU A 225 -1.43 -11.50 -6.83
N TRP A 226 -0.69 -12.13 -7.74
CA TRP A 226 0.45 -12.96 -7.37
C TRP A 226 1.65 -12.11 -6.94
N VAL A 227 1.85 -10.96 -7.57
CA VAL A 227 2.87 -9.98 -7.16
C VAL A 227 2.55 -9.39 -5.79
N LEU A 228 1.30 -8.99 -5.53
CA LEU A 228 0.90 -8.57 -4.18
C LEU A 228 1.15 -9.70 -3.17
N GLY A 229 0.88 -10.94 -3.54
CA GLY A 229 1.20 -12.14 -2.75
C GLY A 229 2.70 -12.30 -2.46
N ASN A 230 3.61 -11.88 -3.33
CA ASN A 230 5.05 -11.86 -3.05
C ASN A 230 5.40 -11.00 -1.83
N PHE A 231 4.68 -9.91 -1.61
CA PHE A 231 4.86 -9.06 -0.44
C PHE A 231 4.04 -9.55 0.76
N SER A 232 2.75 -9.83 0.58
CA SER A 232 1.79 -10.01 1.68
C SER A 232 1.79 -11.41 2.29
N LYS A 233 2.04 -12.46 1.51
CA LYS A 233 1.90 -13.85 1.99
C LYS A 233 2.95 -14.25 3.03
N PHE A 234 4.09 -13.59 3.04
CA PHE A 234 5.25 -13.95 3.86
C PHE A 234 5.66 -12.85 4.83
N THR A 235 4.82 -11.83 4.99
CA THR A 235 4.98 -10.77 5.99
C THR A 235 3.74 -10.73 6.86
N ASP A 236 3.93 -10.93 8.17
CA ASP A 236 2.85 -10.94 9.14
C ASP A 236 2.65 -9.57 9.78
N GLU A 237 1.50 -9.35 10.42
CA GLU A 237 1.30 -8.18 11.29
C GLU A 237 2.40 -8.13 12.36
N GLY A 238 3.04 -6.97 12.51
CA GLY A 238 4.18 -6.79 13.40
C GLY A 238 5.54 -7.09 12.78
N SER A 239 5.60 -7.42 11.48
CA SER A 239 6.87 -7.50 10.74
C SER A 239 7.55 -6.14 10.72
N VAL A 240 8.87 -6.14 10.85
CA VAL A 240 9.68 -4.92 10.86
C VAL A 240 10.55 -4.89 9.62
N ARG A 241 10.44 -3.81 8.84
CA ARG A 241 11.33 -3.61 7.68
C ARG A 241 12.77 -3.45 8.16
N ILE A 242 13.67 -4.19 7.53
CA ILE A 242 15.11 -4.17 7.80
C ILE A 242 15.89 -3.74 6.56
N SER A 243 17.11 -3.24 6.77
CA SER A 243 17.97 -2.87 5.66
C SER A 243 18.44 -4.10 4.88
N ILE A 244 18.45 -3.99 3.56
CA ILE A 244 19.01 -4.94 2.63
C ILE A 244 19.93 -4.19 1.68
N SER A 245 21.09 -4.76 1.34
CA SER A 245 22.02 -4.19 0.38
C SER A 245 22.35 -5.23 -0.68
N LEU A 246 22.27 -4.83 -1.93
CA LEU A 246 22.64 -5.66 -3.07
C LEU A 246 24.03 -5.27 -3.57
N PRO A 247 24.79 -6.24 -4.13
CA PRO A 247 26.05 -5.95 -4.80
C PRO A 247 25.84 -5.05 -6.03
N LYS A 248 26.88 -4.32 -6.43
CA LYS A 248 26.80 -3.33 -7.52
C LYS A 248 26.27 -3.91 -8.85
N GLU A 249 26.54 -5.18 -9.09
CA GLU A 249 26.12 -5.93 -10.28
C GLU A 249 24.60 -6.13 -10.34
N LEU A 250 23.90 -5.91 -9.22
CA LEU A 250 22.45 -5.98 -9.09
C LEU A 250 21.82 -4.61 -8.79
N SER A 251 22.48 -3.52 -9.15
CA SER A 251 21.96 -2.15 -8.95
C SER A 251 20.68 -1.87 -9.76
N ASP A 252 20.37 -2.70 -10.73
CA ASP A 252 19.15 -2.69 -11.54
C ASP A 252 18.00 -3.56 -10.95
N VAL A 253 18.24 -4.22 -9.80
CA VAL A 253 17.24 -4.99 -9.04
C VAL A 253 16.84 -4.19 -7.80
N GLN A 254 15.51 -4.01 -7.60
CA GLN A 254 15.00 -3.40 -6.38
C GLN A 254 14.79 -4.49 -5.31
N SER A 255 14.92 -4.13 -4.03
CA SER A 255 14.71 -5.08 -2.95
C SER A 255 14.20 -4.43 -1.67
N VAL A 256 13.41 -5.20 -0.91
CA VAL A 256 12.96 -4.84 0.43
C VAL A 256 12.95 -6.08 1.31
N ALA A 257 13.25 -5.93 2.61
CA ALA A 257 13.30 -7.06 3.52
C ALA A 257 12.60 -6.77 4.85
N PHE A 258 12.06 -7.83 5.45
CA PHE A 258 11.29 -7.78 6.70
C PHE A 258 11.73 -8.90 7.65
N LYS A 259 11.83 -8.56 8.93
CA LYS A 259 11.94 -9.53 10.01
C LYS A 259 10.56 -9.79 10.60
N ASN A 260 10.10 -11.01 10.51
CA ASN A 260 8.77 -11.41 10.96
C ASN A 260 8.75 -11.76 12.46
N PRO A 261 7.59 -11.62 13.14
CA PRO A 261 7.44 -11.98 14.56
C PRO A 261 7.75 -13.47 14.84
N ASN A 262 7.48 -14.36 13.89
CA ASN A 262 7.78 -15.79 13.97
C ASN A 262 9.28 -16.11 13.85
N GLY A 263 10.13 -15.09 13.65
CA GLY A 263 11.58 -15.21 13.56
C GLY A 263 12.13 -15.50 12.16
N THR A 264 11.27 -15.66 11.14
CA THR A 264 11.71 -15.73 9.74
C THR A 264 12.14 -14.34 9.22
N VAL A 265 12.88 -14.32 8.12
CA VAL A 265 13.13 -13.09 7.34
C VAL A 265 12.61 -13.28 5.94
N THR A 266 11.82 -12.32 5.47
CA THR A 266 11.31 -12.26 4.10
C THR A 266 12.04 -11.17 3.35
N ALA A 267 12.59 -11.49 2.17
CA ALA A 267 13.18 -10.52 1.26
C ALA A 267 12.52 -10.63 -0.12
N VAL A 268 12.03 -9.51 -0.65
CA VAL A 268 11.39 -9.42 -1.96
C VAL A 268 12.34 -8.71 -2.91
N PHE A 269 12.55 -9.31 -4.08
CA PHE A 269 13.42 -8.80 -5.15
C PHE A 269 12.59 -8.58 -6.41
N ILE A 270 12.76 -7.43 -7.04
CA ILE A 270 12.07 -7.04 -8.26
C ILE A 270 13.11 -6.93 -9.37
N ASN A 271 13.14 -7.89 -10.27
CA ASN A 271 13.98 -7.86 -11.47
C ASN A 271 13.13 -7.42 -12.68
N ASN A 272 13.09 -6.13 -12.92
CA ASN A 272 12.37 -5.54 -14.06
C ASN A 272 13.23 -5.48 -15.34
N THR A 273 14.29 -6.31 -15.44
CA THR A 273 15.14 -6.40 -16.63
C THR A 273 14.88 -7.67 -17.43
N ASP A 274 15.31 -7.68 -18.68
CA ASP A 274 15.22 -8.86 -19.55
C ASP A 274 16.34 -9.88 -19.31
N LYS A 275 17.13 -9.71 -18.25
CA LYS A 275 18.25 -10.59 -17.91
C LYS A 275 18.00 -11.31 -16.60
N ALA A 276 18.09 -12.62 -16.62
CA ALA A 276 18.13 -13.39 -15.38
C ALA A 276 19.38 -13.02 -14.57
N ARG A 277 19.22 -12.97 -13.23
CA ARG A 277 20.26 -12.71 -12.24
C ARG A 277 20.30 -13.86 -11.24
N SER A 278 21.33 -13.90 -10.44
CA SER A 278 21.39 -14.73 -9.24
C SER A 278 22.17 -13.99 -8.16
N THR A 279 21.86 -14.32 -6.92
CA THR A 279 22.55 -13.74 -5.77
C THR A 279 22.52 -14.70 -4.57
N THR A 280 23.25 -14.38 -3.54
CA THR A 280 23.17 -14.99 -2.22
C THR A 280 22.68 -13.96 -1.22
N LEU A 281 22.00 -14.37 -0.18
CA LEU A 281 21.64 -13.51 0.95
C LEU A 281 22.14 -14.17 2.24
N ALA A 282 23.24 -13.66 2.76
CA ALA A 282 23.79 -14.14 4.04
C ALA A 282 23.20 -13.36 5.21
N LEU A 283 22.69 -14.10 6.19
CA LEU A 283 22.21 -13.51 7.46
C LEU A 283 22.53 -14.49 8.59
N ASP A 284 23.30 -14.01 9.57
CA ASP A 284 23.74 -14.83 10.70
C ASP A 284 22.59 -15.44 11.47
N GLY A 285 22.70 -16.74 11.78
CA GLY A 285 21.70 -17.47 12.52
C GLY A 285 20.52 -18.02 11.68
N TYR A 286 20.57 -17.86 10.35
CA TYR A 286 19.64 -18.48 9.40
C TYR A 286 20.34 -19.60 8.64
N THR A 287 19.69 -20.74 8.50
CA THR A 287 20.29 -21.95 7.94
C THR A 287 19.65 -22.42 6.64
N ARG A 288 18.41 -22.03 6.38
CA ARG A 288 17.64 -22.46 5.22
C ARG A 288 17.01 -21.29 4.49
N HIS A 289 16.79 -21.46 3.20
CA HIS A 289 15.97 -20.55 2.41
C HIS A 289 14.93 -21.31 1.57
N THR A 290 13.87 -20.61 1.22
CA THR A 290 12.89 -21.00 0.21
C THR A 290 12.57 -19.80 -0.66
N THR A 291 12.52 -20.01 -1.99
CA THR A 291 12.13 -18.96 -2.95
C THR A 291 10.78 -19.20 -3.58
N TYR A 292 10.06 -18.10 -3.81
CA TYR A 292 8.77 -18.07 -4.50
C TYR A 292 8.83 -17.02 -5.59
N VAL A 293 8.42 -17.38 -6.81
CA VAL A 293 8.55 -16.53 -7.99
C VAL A 293 7.19 -16.25 -8.61
N THR A 294 6.99 -14.99 -8.98
CA THR A 294 5.97 -14.55 -9.91
C THR A 294 6.65 -14.00 -11.16
N ASP A 295 6.36 -14.60 -12.30
CA ASP A 295 6.78 -14.16 -13.64
C ASP A 295 5.67 -14.49 -14.65
N LYS A 296 5.95 -14.46 -15.96
CA LYS A 296 4.92 -14.76 -16.96
C LYS A 296 4.34 -16.18 -16.84
N ASP A 297 5.15 -17.14 -16.39
CA ASP A 297 4.81 -18.58 -16.32
C ASP A 297 4.50 -19.07 -14.89
N ASN A 298 4.89 -18.33 -13.87
CA ASN A 298 4.77 -18.70 -12.47
C ASN A 298 3.87 -17.73 -11.71
N ASP A 299 3.02 -18.27 -10.86
CA ASP A 299 2.06 -17.57 -10.00
C ASP A 299 2.41 -17.80 -8.53
N LEU A 300 3.38 -17.04 -8.02
CA LEU A 300 3.92 -17.20 -6.66
C LEU A 300 4.35 -18.65 -6.39
N ALA A 301 4.92 -19.28 -7.40
CA ALA A 301 5.31 -20.68 -7.33
C ALA A 301 6.57 -20.86 -6.48
N LYS A 302 6.61 -21.89 -5.63
CA LYS A 302 7.83 -22.32 -4.98
C LYS A 302 8.80 -22.85 -6.04
N THR A 303 9.95 -22.21 -6.19
CA THR A 303 10.92 -22.54 -7.24
C THR A 303 12.19 -23.19 -6.73
N ASP A 304 12.61 -22.88 -5.50
CA ASP A 304 13.83 -23.42 -4.94
C ASP A 304 13.77 -23.50 -3.41
N SER A 305 14.63 -24.35 -2.82
CA SER A 305 14.90 -24.40 -1.39
C SER A 305 16.25 -25.01 -1.15
N GLY A 306 17.03 -24.42 -0.25
CA GLY A 306 18.41 -24.82 0.02
C GLY A 306 18.90 -24.30 1.36
N THR A 307 20.23 -24.35 1.53
CA THR A 307 20.87 -23.71 2.69
C THR A 307 20.86 -22.19 2.51
N ALA A 308 20.86 -21.44 3.60
CA ALA A 308 20.83 -19.96 3.53
C ALA A 308 22.03 -19.36 2.76
N ALA A 309 23.13 -20.11 2.63
CA ALA A 309 24.33 -19.67 1.90
C ALA A 309 24.27 -19.95 0.39
N ASP A 310 23.32 -20.76 -0.07
CA ASP A 310 23.21 -21.12 -1.49
C ASP A 310 22.74 -19.92 -2.31
N ALA A 311 23.22 -19.87 -3.56
CA ALA A 311 22.74 -18.89 -4.51
C ALA A 311 21.33 -19.24 -4.99
N PHE A 312 20.49 -18.23 -5.15
CA PHE A 312 19.14 -18.36 -5.71
C PHE A 312 18.97 -17.50 -6.96
N ALA A 313 18.04 -17.90 -7.80
CA ALA A 313 17.74 -17.23 -9.07
C ALA A 313 16.82 -16.03 -8.87
N LEU A 314 17.06 -14.99 -9.66
CA LEU A 314 16.17 -13.85 -9.89
C LEU A 314 15.86 -13.83 -11.40
N PRO A 315 14.83 -14.56 -11.86
CA PRO A 315 14.52 -14.63 -13.28
C PRO A 315 14.31 -13.26 -13.92
N ALA A 316 14.46 -13.15 -15.22
CA ALA A 316 14.14 -11.94 -15.96
C ALA A 316 12.65 -11.61 -15.80
N ARG A 317 12.29 -10.32 -15.71
CA ARG A 317 10.90 -9.86 -15.63
C ARG A 317 10.11 -10.59 -14.54
N SER A 318 10.62 -10.59 -13.29
CA SER A 318 10.04 -11.35 -12.18
C SER A 318 10.04 -10.60 -10.86
N VAL A 319 9.19 -11.06 -9.96
CA VAL A 319 9.26 -10.75 -8.52
C VAL A 319 9.56 -12.05 -7.78
N THR A 320 10.64 -12.05 -7.02
CA THR A 320 11.10 -13.21 -6.24
C THR A 320 11.04 -12.91 -4.76
N THR A 321 10.35 -13.75 -4.00
CA THR A 321 10.37 -13.70 -2.52
C THR A 321 11.26 -14.80 -1.99
N LEU A 322 12.23 -14.42 -1.18
CA LEU A 322 13.08 -15.31 -0.40
C LEU A 322 12.60 -15.31 1.05
N VAL A 323 12.37 -16.50 1.60
CA VAL A 323 12.07 -16.68 3.01
C VAL A 323 13.25 -17.42 3.66
N LEU A 324 13.88 -16.77 4.66
CA LEU A 324 14.94 -17.34 5.46
C LEU A 324 14.38 -17.91 6.77
N GLU A 325 14.85 -19.09 7.12
CA GLU A 325 14.51 -19.82 8.35
C GLU A 325 15.76 -20.18 9.16
N LYS A 326 15.63 -20.23 10.48
CA LYS A 326 16.72 -20.62 11.41
C LYS A 326 17.01 -22.10 11.37
#